data_c1880a225d30926a72bdba0b4c21fd95
#
_entry.id   c1880a225d30926a72bdba0b4c21fd95
#
_cell.length_a   1.000
_cell.length_b   1.000
_cell.length_c   1.000
_cell.angle_alpha   90.00
_cell.angle_beta   90.00
_cell.angle_gamma   90.00
#
_symmetry.space_group_name_H-M   'P 1'
#
loop_
_entity.id
_entity.type
_entity.pdbx_description
1 polymer ?
#
loop_
_entity_poly.entity_id
_entity_poly.type
_entity_poly.pdbx_seq_one_letter_code
_entity_poly.pdbx_strand_id
1 'polypeptide(L)'
;FKLNNYRMTTTINKEEIQKFSKLADEWWDVNGKFKPLHMFNPIRIEYITDKIKQHFKINAGNLNYLKGLNILDIGCGGGLISEPMARLGGRVTGIDASEKNIKVAKIHAKKNELKINYLNKSPEELENKDKFDIILNLEIVEHVDNVGLYIESCYKLLKKDGLMFTATLNRSFMSYLKAIIG
;
A
#
# COMPACT_ATOMS: atom_id res chain seq x y z
N PHE A 1 -20.89 11.05 -35.57
CA PHE A 1 -20.76 10.88 -34.13
C PHE A 1 -19.27 10.77 -33.79
N LYS A 2 -18.65 11.85 -33.28
CA LYS A 2 -17.31 11.83 -32.72
C LYS A 2 -17.44 11.25 -31.31
N LEU A 3 -17.00 10.01 -31.10
CA LEU A 3 -16.72 9.46 -29.79
C LEU A 3 -15.55 10.26 -29.19
N ASN A 4 -15.85 11.12 -28.24
CA ASN A 4 -14.84 11.77 -27.41
C ASN A 4 -14.18 10.69 -26.55
N ASN A 5 -13.03 10.17 -27.00
CA ASN A 5 -12.14 9.36 -26.20
C ASN A 5 -11.50 10.26 -25.13
N TYR A 6 -12.23 10.62 -24.10
CA TYR A 6 -11.64 11.06 -22.84
C TYR A 6 -10.99 9.82 -22.20
N ARG A 7 -9.74 9.56 -22.56
CA ARG A 7 -8.90 8.64 -21.79
C ARG A 7 -8.77 9.25 -20.41
N MET A 8 -9.41 8.65 -19.40
CA MET A 8 -9.12 9.01 -18.03
C MET A 8 -7.62 8.80 -17.81
N THR A 9 -6.92 9.88 -17.45
CA THR A 9 -5.46 9.88 -17.26
C THR A 9 -5.06 9.63 -15.80
N THR A 10 -6.05 9.51 -14.91
CA THR A 10 -5.83 9.29 -13.48
C THR A 10 -6.69 8.14 -12.96
N THR A 11 -6.16 7.44 -11.97
CA THR A 11 -6.86 6.37 -11.22
C THR A 11 -7.50 6.90 -9.94
N ILE A 12 -7.32 8.19 -9.65
CA ILE A 12 -7.71 8.83 -8.39
C ILE A 12 -9.23 9.04 -8.29
N ASN A 13 -9.85 8.49 -7.23
CA ASN A 13 -11.20 8.84 -6.80
C ASN A 13 -11.14 9.91 -5.69
N LYS A 14 -11.58 11.14 -6.02
CA LYS A 14 -11.48 12.29 -5.11
C LYS A 14 -12.34 12.17 -3.86
N GLU A 15 -13.51 11.52 -3.94
CA GLU A 15 -14.42 11.33 -2.81
C GLU A 15 -13.80 10.37 -1.78
N GLU A 16 -13.22 9.27 -2.26
CA GLU A 16 -12.50 8.32 -1.40
C GLU A 16 -11.29 8.98 -0.71
N ILE A 17 -10.51 9.79 -1.44
CA ILE A 17 -9.40 10.54 -0.82
C ILE A 17 -9.88 11.45 0.31
N GLN A 18 -10.98 12.19 0.10
CA GLN A 18 -11.53 13.07 1.14
C GLN A 18 -11.99 12.29 2.37
N LYS A 19 -12.60 11.12 2.17
CA LYS A 19 -13.05 10.23 3.23
C LYS A 19 -11.88 9.77 4.10
N PHE A 20 -10.84 9.21 3.48
CA PHE A 20 -9.64 8.75 4.22
C PHE A 20 -8.85 9.90 4.84
N SER A 21 -8.79 11.06 4.19
CA SER A 21 -8.13 12.24 4.77
C SER A 21 -8.76 12.72 6.07
N LYS A 22 -10.08 12.56 6.24
CA LYS A 22 -10.77 12.91 7.49
C LYS A 22 -10.37 12.00 8.67
N LEU A 23 -9.94 10.80 8.37
CA LEU A 23 -9.56 9.78 9.36
C LEU A 23 -8.04 9.73 9.62
N ALA A 24 -7.26 10.59 8.96
CA ALA A 24 -5.80 10.47 8.96
C ALA A 24 -5.17 10.51 10.37
N ASP A 25 -5.73 11.29 11.28
CA ASP A 25 -5.21 11.42 12.65
C ASP A 25 -5.43 10.14 13.50
N GLU A 26 -6.31 9.24 13.06
CA GLU A 26 -6.66 7.99 13.76
C GLU A 26 -5.81 6.78 13.32
N TRP A 27 -4.93 6.92 12.30
CA TRP A 27 -4.17 5.78 11.75
C TRP A 27 -3.44 4.94 12.80
N TRP A 28 -2.89 5.57 13.83
CA TRP A 28 -2.10 4.91 14.86
C TRP A 28 -2.84 4.71 16.18
N ASP A 29 -4.13 5.04 16.23
CA ASP A 29 -4.99 4.70 17.37
C ASP A 29 -5.45 3.23 17.25
N VAL A 30 -4.84 2.35 18.05
CA VAL A 30 -5.13 0.91 18.06
C VAL A 30 -6.58 0.58 18.52
N ASN A 31 -7.25 1.53 19.14
CA ASN A 31 -8.65 1.40 19.57
C ASN A 31 -9.62 2.19 18.68
N GLY A 32 -9.11 2.97 17.72
CA GLY A 32 -9.86 3.79 16.79
C GLY A 32 -10.45 3.02 15.62
N LYS A 33 -10.83 3.74 14.59
CA LYS A 33 -11.50 3.17 13.39
C LYS A 33 -10.63 2.20 12.60
N PHE A 34 -9.30 2.30 12.71
CA PHE A 34 -8.36 1.39 12.08
C PHE A 34 -7.96 0.18 12.93
N LYS A 35 -8.63 -0.03 14.08
CA LYS A 35 -8.43 -1.21 14.93
C LYS A 35 -8.45 -2.54 14.15
N PRO A 36 -9.37 -2.79 13.18
CA PRO A 36 -9.34 -4.03 12.42
C PRO A 36 -8.02 -4.21 11.64
N LEU A 37 -7.45 -3.15 11.06
CA LEU A 37 -6.17 -3.22 10.37
C LEU A 37 -5.03 -3.55 11.33
N HIS A 38 -5.01 -2.95 12.52
CA HIS A 38 -4.01 -3.27 13.54
C HIS A 38 -4.06 -4.75 13.96
N MET A 39 -5.26 -5.33 14.04
CA MET A 39 -5.44 -6.75 14.37
C MET A 39 -5.02 -7.69 13.23
N PHE A 40 -5.29 -7.33 11.97
CA PHE A 40 -4.98 -8.17 10.81
C PHE A 40 -3.54 -8.05 10.32
N ASN A 41 -2.92 -6.90 10.50
CA ASN A 41 -1.60 -6.62 9.94
C ASN A 41 -0.50 -7.61 10.38
N PRO A 42 -0.43 -8.11 11.62
CA PRO A 42 0.59 -9.12 11.98
C PRO A 42 0.54 -10.35 11.08
N ILE A 43 -0.66 -10.93 10.87
CA ILE A 43 -0.86 -12.10 10.01
C ILE A 43 -0.57 -11.77 8.54
N ARG A 44 -0.99 -10.59 8.09
CA ARG A 44 -0.75 -10.10 6.73
C ARG A 44 0.75 -9.93 6.46
N ILE A 45 1.48 -9.32 7.39
CA ILE A 45 2.93 -9.12 7.30
C ILE A 45 3.66 -10.45 7.29
N GLU A 46 3.29 -11.39 8.15
CA GLU A 46 3.86 -12.74 8.18
C GLU A 46 3.68 -13.42 6.83
N TYR A 47 2.46 -13.47 6.29
CA TYR A 47 2.19 -14.06 4.98
C TYR A 47 3.02 -13.41 3.86
N ILE A 48 3.03 -12.07 3.78
CA ILE A 48 3.77 -11.33 2.76
C ILE A 48 5.27 -11.65 2.86
N THR A 49 5.83 -11.57 4.06
CA THR A 49 7.28 -11.80 4.26
C THR A 49 7.67 -13.24 3.99
N ASP A 50 6.81 -14.22 4.30
CA ASP A 50 7.06 -15.61 3.96
C ASP A 50 7.08 -15.84 2.44
N LYS A 51 6.15 -15.23 1.70
CA LYS A 51 6.16 -15.30 0.24
C LYS A 51 7.39 -14.61 -0.38
N ILE A 52 7.79 -13.47 0.18
CA ILE A 52 9.02 -12.78 -0.23
C ILE A 52 10.25 -13.69 -0.01
N LYS A 53 10.38 -14.26 1.19
CA LYS A 53 11.50 -15.18 1.52
C LYS A 53 11.57 -16.37 0.55
N GLN A 54 10.41 -16.99 0.27
CA GLN A 54 10.32 -18.11 -0.68
C GLN A 54 10.74 -17.70 -2.09
N HIS A 55 10.20 -16.60 -2.61
CA HIS A 55 10.44 -16.14 -3.97
C HIS A 55 11.89 -15.71 -4.21
N PHE A 56 12.44 -14.89 -3.33
CA PHE A 56 13.81 -14.37 -3.45
C PHE A 56 14.87 -15.32 -2.81
N LYS A 57 14.47 -16.51 -2.34
CA LYS A 57 15.33 -17.50 -1.69
C LYS A 57 16.16 -16.90 -0.55
N ILE A 58 15.51 -16.06 0.27
CA ILE A 58 16.16 -15.36 1.37
C ILE A 58 16.28 -16.29 2.58
N ASN A 59 17.50 -16.44 3.09
CA ASN A 59 17.71 -17.11 4.37
C ASN A 59 17.45 -16.11 5.51
N ALA A 60 16.45 -16.39 6.34
CA ALA A 60 15.96 -15.51 7.40
C ALA A 60 16.83 -15.56 8.68
N GLY A 61 18.13 -15.77 8.56
CA GLY A 61 19.05 -15.87 9.71
C GLY A 61 19.27 -14.55 10.49
N ASN A 62 18.71 -13.44 10.03
CA ASN A 62 18.77 -12.14 10.73
C ASN A 62 17.48 -11.34 10.56
N LEU A 63 17.28 -10.32 11.40
CA LEU A 63 16.08 -9.47 11.39
C LEU A 63 15.98 -8.54 10.16
N ASN A 64 17.10 -8.30 9.44
CA ASN A 64 17.15 -7.40 8.28
C ASN A 64 17.06 -8.16 6.95
N TYR A 65 16.26 -9.21 6.88
CA TYR A 65 16.22 -10.12 5.73
C TYR A 65 15.63 -9.49 4.45
N LEU A 66 14.98 -8.34 4.52
CA LEU A 66 14.53 -7.58 3.34
C LEU A 66 15.59 -6.59 2.83
N LYS A 67 16.81 -6.60 3.41
CA LYS A 67 17.89 -5.69 3.00
C LYS A 67 18.23 -5.86 1.51
N GLY A 68 18.26 -4.74 0.81
CA GLY A 68 18.53 -4.70 -0.64
C GLY A 68 17.28 -4.68 -1.52
N LEU A 69 16.11 -5.05 -1.00
CA LEU A 69 14.87 -5.02 -1.76
C LEU A 69 14.23 -3.62 -1.73
N ASN A 70 13.82 -3.14 -2.91
CA ASN A 70 13.02 -1.93 -3.06
C ASN A 70 11.53 -2.30 -2.99
N ILE A 71 10.81 -1.70 -2.06
CA ILE A 71 9.41 -2.01 -1.78
C ILE A 71 8.58 -0.76 -2.03
N LEU A 72 7.52 -0.88 -2.83
CA LEU A 72 6.51 0.15 -3.03
C LEU A 72 5.24 -0.26 -2.27
N ASP A 73 4.80 0.61 -1.37
CA ASP A 73 3.53 0.47 -0.65
C ASP A 73 2.55 1.50 -1.21
N ILE A 74 1.58 1.04 -2.00
CA ILE A 74 0.60 1.89 -2.69
C ILE A 74 -0.64 2.04 -1.80
N GLY A 75 -1.08 3.29 -1.61
CA GLY A 75 -2.12 3.62 -0.65
C GLY A 75 -1.67 3.36 0.78
N CYS A 76 -0.44 3.77 1.09
CA CYS A 76 0.23 3.44 2.35
C CYS A 76 -0.48 4.01 3.60
N GLY A 77 -1.44 4.91 3.45
CA GLY A 77 -2.15 5.54 4.55
C GLY A 77 -1.20 6.19 5.56
N GLY A 78 -1.37 5.86 6.83
CA GLY A 78 -0.48 6.29 7.92
C GLY A 78 0.82 5.49 8.05
N GLY A 79 1.09 4.53 7.16
CA GLY A 79 2.34 3.75 7.14
C GLY A 79 2.30 2.44 7.91
N LEU A 80 1.13 1.89 8.21
CA LEU A 80 0.96 0.68 9.03
C LEU A 80 1.67 -0.57 8.45
N ILE A 81 1.86 -0.64 7.14
CA ILE A 81 2.60 -1.73 6.47
C ILE A 81 4.01 -1.26 6.08
N SER A 82 4.16 0.00 5.63
CA SER A 82 5.46 0.57 5.28
C SER A 82 6.50 0.44 6.40
N GLU A 83 6.10 0.76 7.65
CA GLU A 83 7.04 0.73 8.78
C GLU A 83 7.54 -0.68 9.12
N PRO A 84 6.71 -1.73 9.26
CA PRO A 84 7.19 -3.08 9.44
C PRO A 84 8.14 -3.54 8.34
N MET A 85 7.86 -3.23 7.06
CA MET A 85 8.75 -3.58 5.96
C MET A 85 10.11 -2.88 6.08
N ALA A 86 10.13 -1.60 6.51
CA ALA A 86 11.37 -0.87 6.74
C ALA A 86 12.15 -1.42 7.95
N ARG A 87 11.47 -1.82 9.04
CA ARG A 87 12.11 -2.48 10.21
C ARG A 87 12.77 -3.81 9.85
N LEU A 88 12.25 -4.50 8.85
CA LEU A 88 12.84 -5.74 8.31
C LEU A 88 13.95 -5.48 7.28
N GLY A 89 14.37 -4.21 7.11
CA GLY A 89 15.50 -3.80 6.29
C GLY A 89 15.17 -3.42 4.85
N GLY A 90 13.89 -3.43 4.43
CA GLY A 90 13.46 -3.02 3.10
C GLY A 90 13.68 -1.53 2.84
N ARG A 91 14.04 -1.17 1.61
CA ARG A 91 14.03 0.22 1.14
C ARG A 91 12.62 0.57 0.68
N VAL A 92 11.84 1.18 1.58
CA VAL A 92 10.41 1.41 1.36
C VAL A 92 10.15 2.80 0.79
N THR A 93 9.35 2.84 -0.27
CA THR A 93 8.64 4.01 -0.77
C THR A 93 7.16 3.79 -0.52
N GLY A 94 6.54 4.67 0.27
CA GLY A 94 5.10 4.69 0.50
C GLY A 94 4.45 5.81 -0.32
N ILE A 95 3.41 5.50 -1.08
CA ILE A 95 2.64 6.51 -1.81
C ILE A 95 1.18 6.50 -1.37
N ASP A 96 0.60 7.68 -1.31
CA ASP A 96 -0.83 7.85 -1.02
C ASP A 96 -1.34 9.13 -1.68
N ALA A 97 -2.55 9.11 -2.21
CA ALA A 97 -3.16 10.26 -2.85
C ALA A 97 -3.61 11.33 -1.84
N SER A 98 -3.75 10.99 -0.55
CA SER A 98 -4.04 11.92 0.53
C SER A 98 -2.76 12.53 1.10
N GLU A 99 -2.57 13.83 0.90
CA GLU A 99 -1.46 14.56 1.51
C GLU A 99 -1.46 14.46 3.05
N LYS A 100 -2.66 14.42 3.66
CA LYS A 100 -2.81 14.32 5.11
C LYS A 100 -2.31 12.96 5.63
N ASN A 101 -2.63 11.87 4.95
CA ASN A 101 -2.10 10.54 5.27
C ASN A 101 -0.56 10.55 5.21
N ILE A 102 0.01 11.09 4.15
CA ILE A 102 1.47 11.20 3.98
C ILE A 102 2.12 12.02 5.11
N LYS A 103 1.49 13.10 5.55
CA LYS A 103 1.99 13.89 6.70
C LYS A 103 2.03 13.06 7.98
N VAL A 104 0.96 12.32 8.27
CA VAL A 104 0.88 11.44 9.45
C VAL A 104 1.95 10.34 9.36
N ALA A 105 2.08 9.67 8.22
CA ALA A 105 3.08 8.64 8.01
C ALA A 105 4.52 9.15 8.22
N LYS A 106 4.85 10.34 7.67
CA LYS A 106 6.16 10.97 7.86
C LYS A 106 6.46 11.27 9.31
N ILE A 107 5.49 11.83 10.04
CA ILE A 107 5.65 12.17 11.47
C ILE A 107 5.90 10.91 12.29
N HIS A 108 5.11 9.86 12.06
CA HIS A 108 5.22 8.62 12.81
C HIS A 108 6.54 7.89 12.51
N ALA A 109 6.92 7.77 11.23
CA ALA A 109 8.20 7.18 10.86
C ALA A 109 9.40 7.93 11.44
N LYS A 110 9.36 9.28 11.42
CA LYS A 110 10.41 10.11 12.06
C LYS A 110 10.52 9.86 13.55
N LYS A 111 9.39 9.77 14.26
CA LYS A 111 9.33 9.46 15.70
C LYS A 111 9.97 8.10 16.02
N ASN A 112 9.86 7.15 15.09
CA ASN A 112 10.40 5.79 15.21
C ASN A 112 11.77 5.62 14.54
N GLU A 113 12.43 6.70 14.12
CA GLU A 113 13.75 6.71 13.48
C GLU A 113 13.84 5.85 12.19
N LEU A 114 12.71 5.68 11.50
CA LEU A 114 12.62 4.91 10.26
C LEU A 114 12.88 5.78 9.04
N LYS A 115 13.68 5.26 8.10
CA LYS A 115 13.95 5.90 6.81
C LYS A 115 13.03 5.34 5.74
N ILE A 116 11.90 6.02 5.50
CA ILE A 116 10.91 5.66 4.49
C ILE A 116 10.68 6.87 3.59
N ASN A 117 10.64 6.65 2.28
CA ASN A 117 10.35 7.68 1.29
C ASN A 117 8.83 7.80 1.09
N TYR A 118 8.17 8.72 1.79
CA TYR A 118 6.73 8.94 1.63
C TYR A 118 6.43 10.06 0.64
N LEU A 119 5.60 9.78 -0.39
CA LEU A 119 5.25 10.71 -1.47
C LEU A 119 3.73 10.81 -1.61
N ASN A 120 3.24 12.04 -1.77
CA ASN A 120 1.84 12.25 -2.14
C ASN A 120 1.71 12.11 -3.67
N LYS A 121 1.49 10.89 -4.13
CA LYS A 121 1.41 10.50 -5.54
C LYS A 121 0.51 9.29 -5.72
N SER A 122 0.01 9.14 -6.95
CA SER A 122 -0.56 7.90 -7.47
C SER A 122 0.51 7.08 -8.25
N PRO A 123 0.26 5.79 -8.54
CA PRO A 123 1.22 4.95 -9.26
C PRO A 123 1.61 5.52 -10.64
N GLU A 124 0.66 6.08 -11.38
CA GLU A 124 0.88 6.67 -12.69
C GLU A 124 1.76 7.92 -12.69
N GLU A 125 1.93 8.57 -11.53
CA GLU A 125 2.80 9.74 -11.35
C GLU A 125 4.25 9.38 -11.00
N LEU A 126 4.54 8.09 -10.78
CA LEU A 126 5.90 7.62 -10.58
C LEU A 126 6.60 7.43 -11.93
N GLU A 127 7.90 7.74 -11.97
CA GLU A 127 8.67 7.57 -13.20
C GLU A 127 8.95 6.09 -13.49
N ASN A 128 8.89 5.69 -14.76
CA ASN A 128 9.14 4.29 -15.18
C ASN A 128 10.57 3.79 -14.87
N LYS A 129 11.50 4.67 -14.52
CA LYS A 129 12.84 4.28 -14.05
C LYS A 129 12.83 3.74 -12.62
N ASP A 130 11.80 4.12 -11.83
CA ASP A 130 11.63 3.65 -10.46
C ASP A 130 11.06 2.23 -10.50
N LYS A 131 11.93 1.23 -10.35
CA LYS A 131 11.53 -0.17 -10.38
C LYS A 131 11.65 -0.79 -8.99
N PHE A 132 10.61 -1.54 -8.61
CA PHE A 132 10.49 -2.17 -7.31
C PHE A 132 10.56 -3.68 -7.39
N ASP A 133 11.22 -4.28 -6.42
CA ASP A 133 11.26 -5.74 -6.25
C ASP A 133 9.91 -6.25 -5.75
N ILE A 134 9.23 -5.42 -4.93
CA ILE A 134 7.96 -5.75 -4.28
C ILE A 134 7.02 -4.57 -4.42
N ILE A 135 5.78 -4.85 -4.81
CA ILE A 135 4.67 -3.89 -4.77
C ILE A 135 3.59 -4.43 -3.83
N LEU A 136 3.23 -3.62 -2.84
CA LEU A 136 2.12 -3.88 -1.93
C LEU A 136 0.94 -3.03 -2.36
N ASN A 137 -0.18 -3.68 -2.62
CA ASN A 137 -1.42 -3.10 -3.13
C ASN A 137 -2.57 -3.68 -2.29
N LEU A 138 -2.72 -3.13 -1.07
CA LEU A 138 -3.55 -3.70 -0.03
C LEU A 138 -4.75 -2.80 0.25
N GLU A 139 -5.97 -3.29 -0.02
CA GLU A 139 -7.25 -2.59 0.14
C GLU A 139 -7.31 -1.27 -0.68
N ILE A 140 -6.81 -1.28 -1.92
CA ILE A 140 -6.78 -0.10 -2.80
C ILE A 140 -7.60 -0.29 -4.07
N VAL A 141 -7.59 -1.48 -4.67
CA VAL A 141 -8.22 -1.74 -5.97
C VAL A 141 -9.70 -1.36 -6.01
N GLU A 142 -10.40 -1.52 -4.89
CA GLU A 142 -11.81 -1.15 -4.73
C GLU A 142 -12.09 0.35 -4.68
N HIS A 143 -11.04 1.19 -4.52
CA HIS A 143 -11.14 2.63 -4.35
C HIS A 143 -10.65 3.41 -5.57
N VAL A 144 -10.25 2.73 -6.65
CA VAL A 144 -9.78 3.37 -7.87
C VAL A 144 -10.86 3.45 -8.94
N ASP A 145 -10.90 4.54 -9.69
CA ASP A 145 -11.91 4.76 -10.74
C ASP A 145 -11.63 3.92 -11.99
N ASN A 146 -10.36 3.65 -12.30
CA ASN A 146 -9.95 2.87 -13.47
C ASN A 146 -8.95 1.76 -13.07
N VAL A 147 -9.49 0.59 -12.76
CA VAL A 147 -8.71 -0.58 -12.34
C VAL A 147 -7.70 -1.03 -13.41
N GLY A 148 -8.07 -0.99 -14.69
CA GLY A 148 -7.19 -1.40 -15.79
C GLY A 148 -5.94 -0.52 -15.87
N LEU A 149 -6.11 0.80 -15.90
CA LEU A 149 -5.01 1.77 -15.89
C LEU A 149 -4.16 1.62 -14.63
N TYR A 150 -4.80 1.41 -13.48
CA TYR A 150 -4.13 1.23 -12.20
C TYR A 150 -3.20 0.01 -12.20
N ILE A 151 -3.70 -1.15 -12.59
CA ILE A 151 -2.91 -2.39 -12.65
C ILE A 151 -1.77 -2.28 -13.68
N GLU A 152 -2.03 -1.66 -14.84
CA GLU A 152 -0.99 -1.39 -15.86
C GLU A 152 0.11 -0.50 -15.28
N SER A 153 -0.25 0.54 -14.54
CA SER A 153 0.71 1.44 -13.89
C SER A 153 1.56 0.70 -12.85
N CYS A 154 0.92 -0.12 -12.00
CA CYS A 154 1.63 -0.97 -11.05
C CYS A 154 2.60 -1.94 -11.75
N TYR A 155 2.15 -2.60 -12.82
CA TYR A 155 3.00 -3.52 -13.59
C TYR A 155 4.22 -2.82 -14.19
N LYS A 156 4.07 -1.59 -14.70
CA LYS A 156 5.18 -0.79 -15.23
C LYS A 156 6.23 -0.45 -14.17
N LEU A 157 5.86 -0.40 -12.90
CA LEU A 157 6.76 -0.13 -11.77
C LEU A 157 7.42 -1.39 -11.21
N LEU A 158 6.90 -2.58 -11.54
CA LEU A 158 7.44 -3.83 -11.06
C LEU A 158 8.69 -4.24 -11.86
N LYS A 159 9.72 -4.75 -11.20
CA LYS A 159 10.86 -5.41 -11.85
C LYS A 159 10.42 -6.73 -12.51
N LYS A 160 11.18 -7.21 -13.50
CA LYS A 160 10.88 -8.43 -14.25
C LYS A 160 10.59 -9.65 -13.36
N ASP A 161 11.36 -9.81 -12.30
CA ASP A 161 11.21 -10.94 -11.36
C ASP A 161 10.65 -10.47 -10.00
N GLY A 162 9.91 -9.35 -10.01
CA GLY A 162 9.32 -8.77 -8.81
C GLY A 162 8.02 -9.46 -8.40
N LEU A 163 7.60 -9.23 -7.15
CA LEU A 163 6.33 -9.69 -6.60
C LEU A 163 5.36 -8.52 -6.41
N MET A 164 4.12 -8.71 -6.81
CA MET A 164 3.02 -7.82 -6.44
C MET A 164 2.01 -8.57 -5.57
N PHE A 165 1.73 -8.01 -4.40
CA PHE A 165 0.67 -8.48 -3.52
C PHE A 165 -0.55 -7.59 -3.69
N THR A 166 -1.67 -8.19 -4.00
CA THR A 166 -2.95 -7.48 -4.08
C THR A 166 -3.93 -8.13 -3.12
N ALA A 167 -4.47 -7.33 -2.20
CA ALA A 167 -5.56 -7.72 -1.33
C ALA A 167 -6.71 -6.71 -1.49
N THR A 168 -7.93 -7.22 -1.47
CA THR A 168 -9.14 -6.41 -1.52
C THR A 168 -10.24 -7.08 -0.71
N LEU A 169 -11.09 -6.28 -0.10
CA LEU A 169 -12.25 -6.79 0.63
C LEU A 169 -13.25 -7.40 -0.35
N ASN A 170 -13.63 -8.64 -0.10
CA ASN A 170 -14.67 -9.29 -0.87
C ASN A 170 -16.02 -8.60 -0.62
N ARG A 171 -16.58 -7.95 -1.65
CA ARG A 171 -17.90 -7.32 -1.63
C ARG A 171 -19.06 -8.32 -1.74
N SER A 172 -18.87 -9.59 -1.34
CA SER A 172 -19.97 -10.56 -1.32
C SER A 172 -20.97 -10.23 -0.19
N PHE A 173 -22.22 -10.62 -0.39
CA PHE A 173 -23.27 -10.51 0.61
C PHE A 173 -22.87 -11.15 1.95
N MET A 174 -22.10 -12.24 1.92
CA MET A 174 -21.58 -12.92 3.10
C MET A 174 -20.55 -12.08 3.87
N SER A 175 -19.69 -11.33 3.17
CA SER A 175 -18.73 -10.44 3.87
C SER A 175 -19.43 -9.23 4.47
N TYR A 176 -20.47 -8.72 3.81
CA TYR A 176 -21.34 -7.67 4.37
C TYR A 176 -22.06 -8.14 5.64
N LEU A 177 -22.66 -9.33 5.62
CA LEU A 177 -23.30 -9.92 6.81
C LEU A 177 -22.32 -10.10 7.97
N LYS A 178 -21.12 -10.62 7.73
CA LYS A 178 -20.09 -10.79 8.76
C LYS A 178 -19.62 -9.47 9.37
N ALA A 179 -19.55 -8.40 8.57
CA ALA A 179 -19.16 -7.08 9.06
C ALA A 179 -20.24 -6.40 9.94
N ILE A 180 -21.51 -6.83 9.82
CA ILE A 180 -22.64 -6.27 10.61
C ILE A 180 -22.94 -7.09 11.87
N ILE A 181 -22.73 -8.39 11.82
CA ILE A 181 -23.14 -9.33 12.87
C ILE A 181 -21.97 -9.70 13.82
N GLY A 182 -20.72 -9.45 13.43
CA GLY A 182 -19.51 -9.62 14.24
C GLY A 182 -19.11 -8.37 14.97
#